data_d2f15879c312369064c2343a800ddbd5
#
_entry.id   d2f15879c312369064c2343a800ddbd5
#
_cell.length_a   1.000
_cell.length_b   1.000
_cell.length_c   1.000
_cell.angle_alpha   90.00
_cell.angle_beta   90.00
_cell.angle_gamma   90.00
#
_symmetry.space_group_name_H-M   'P 1'
#
loop_
_entity.id
_entity.type
_entity.pdbx_description
1 polymer ?
#
loop_
_entity_poly.entity_id
_entity_poly.type
_entity_poly.pdbx_seq_one_letter_code
_entity_poly.pdbx_strand_id
1 'polypeptide(L)' 'MTIPTYHITIADKIKAYRNENNLSLKEFGKLIGVSAQAVCKWEQNICYPDIIFLPHLARILECRVDDFFEEL' A
#
# COMPACT_ATOMS: atom_id res chain seq x y z
N MET A 1 -17.88 -21.64 -12.78
CA MET A 1 -16.86 -20.60 -13.02
C MET A 1 -16.06 -20.37 -11.75
N THR A 2 -14.75 -20.36 -11.83
CA THR A 2 -13.89 -20.16 -10.68
C THR A 2 -13.58 -18.67 -10.54
N ILE A 3 -13.77 -18.13 -9.33
CA ILE A 3 -13.43 -16.73 -9.04
C ILE A 3 -11.93 -16.67 -8.76
N PRO A 4 -11.17 -15.79 -9.46
CA PRO A 4 -9.74 -15.67 -9.18
C PRO A 4 -9.48 -15.25 -7.73
N THR A 5 -8.43 -15.78 -7.15
CA THR A 5 -7.98 -15.43 -5.82
C THR A 5 -6.75 -14.55 -5.94
N TYR A 6 -6.71 -13.44 -5.20
CA TYR A 6 -5.61 -12.49 -5.26
C TYR A 6 -4.93 -12.35 -3.92
N HIS A 7 -3.62 -12.13 -3.97
CA HIS A 7 -2.84 -11.69 -2.83
C HIS A 7 -2.62 -10.19 -2.98
N ILE A 8 -2.89 -9.44 -1.91
CA ILE A 8 -2.70 -7.98 -1.92
C ILE A 8 -1.28 -7.67 -1.48
N THR A 9 -0.52 -6.98 -2.32
CA THR A 9 0.90 -6.72 -2.09
C THR A 9 1.21 -5.34 -1.55
N ILE A 10 0.19 -4.54 -1.25
CA ILE A 10 0.37 -3.14 -0.79
C ILE A 10 1.24 -3.06 0.45
N ALA A 11 1.02 -3.93 1.42
CA ALA A 11 1.78 -3.92 2.68
C ALA A 11 3.27 -4.01 2.43
N ASP A 12 3.69 -4.98 1.62
CA ASP A 12 5.09 -5.21 1.33
C ASP A 12 5.71 -4.05 0.55
N LYS A 13 4.96 -3.49 -0.39
CA LYS A 13 5.43 -2.36 -1.19
C LYS A 13 5.62 -1.11 -0.35
N ILE A 14 4.71 -0.83 0.58
CA ILE A 14 4.84 0.32 1.48
C ILE A 14 6.04 0.15 2.39
N LYS A 15 6.20 -1.03 2.98
CA LYS A 15 7.35 -1.31 3.85
C LYS A 15 8.66 -1.13 3.12
N ALA A 16 8.77 -1.68 1.92
CA ALA A 16 9.99 -1.57 1.12
C ALA A 16 10.31 -0.10 0.82
N TYR A 17 9.32 0.65 0.38
CA TYR A 17 9.51 2.07 0.05
C TYR A 17 9.94 2.87 1.27
N ARG A 18 9.27 2.68 2.42
CA ARG A 18 9.62 3.37 3.65
C ARG A 18 11.06 3.08 4.06
N ASN A 19 11.44 1.81 4.03
CA ASN A 19 12.78 1.39 4.45
C ASN A 19 13.85 1.95 3.50
N GLU A 20 13.59 1.91 2.20
CA GLU A 20 14.53 2.43 1.21
C GLU A 20 14.74 3.94 1.34
N ASN A 21 13.71 4.66 1.77
CA ASN A 21 13.75 6.12 1.88
C ASN A 21 13.86 6.61 3.32
N ASN A 22 14.05 5.70 4.28
CA ASN A 22 14.17 6.01 5.70
C ASN A 22 13.01 6.85 6.22
N LEU A 23 11.80 6.49 5.83
CA LEU A 23 10.59 7.20 6.24
C LEU A 23 9.92 6.52 7.42
N SER A 24 9.45 7.33 8.38
CA SER A 24 8.59 6.85 9.44
C SER A 24 7.19 6.62 8.90
N LEU A 25 6.37 5.93 9.69
CA LEU A 25 4.95 5.76 9.35
C LEU A 25 4.27 7.11 9.18
N LYS A 26 4.59 8.05 10.06
CA LYS A 26 4.01 9.41 10.02
C LYS A 26 4.43 10.14 8.75
N GLU A 27 5.70 10.04 8.39
CA GLU A 27 6.23 10.70 7.20
C GLU A 27 5.60 10.14 5.94
N PHE A 28 5.47 8.82 5.85
CA PHE A 28 4.79 8.21 4.71
C PHE A 28 3.32 8.61 4.68
N GLY A 29 2.66 8.62 5.84
CA GLY A 29 1.27 9.04 5.94
C GLY A 29 1.04 10.43 5.39
N LYS A 30 1.98 11.36 5.63
CA LYS A 30 1.89 12.72 5.11
C LYS A 30 1.91 12.76 3.58
N LEU A 31 2.64 11.87 2.95
CA LEU A 31 2.69 11.80 1.49
C LEU A 31 1.33 11.40 0.90
N ILE A 32 0.56 10.61 1.64
CA ILE A 32 -0.73 10.12 1.18
C ILE A 32 -1.88 11.00 1.68
N GLY A 33 -1.69 11.65 2.84
CA GLY A 33 -2.75 12.41 3.48
C GLY A 33 -3.51 11.61 4.52
N VAL A 34 -2.85 10.65 5.16
CA VAL A 34 -3.45 9.80 6.19
C VAL A 34 -2.57 9.75 7.43
N SER A 35 -3.11 9.21 8.53
CA SER A 35 -2.39 9.10 9.79
C SER A 35 -1.36 7.97 9.77
N ALA A 36 -0.40 8.05 10.69
CA ALA A 36 0.55 6.97 10.90
C ALA A 36 -0.15 5.66 11.25
N GLN A 37 -1.25 5.75 12.00
CA GLN A 37 -2.02 4.58 12.40
C GLN A 37 -2.62 3.86 11.20
N ALA A 38 -3.12 4.64 10.22
CA ALA A 38 -3.67 4.05 8.99
C ALA A 38 -2.58 3.30 8.23
N VAL A 39 -1.40 3.92 8.05
CA VAL A 39 -0.28 3.28 7.37
C VAL A 39 0.12 1.99 8.10
N CYS A 40 0.18 2.05 9.43
CA CYS A 40 0.55 0.89 10.24
C CYS A 40 -0.41 -0.28 10.00
N LYS A 41 -1.71 0.00 9.97
CA LYS A 41 -2.71 -1.03 9.73
C LYS A 41 -2.62 -1.61 8.32
N TRP A 42 -2.28 -0.77 7.34
CA TRP A 42 -2.07 -1.24 5.97
C TRP A 42 -0.88 -2.20 5.89
N GLU A 43 0.21 -1.86 6.60
CA GLU A 43 1.42 -2.70 6.60
C GLU A 43 1.23 -4.02 7.32
N GLN A 44 0.25 -4.08 8.22
CA GLN A 44 -0.06 -5.30 8.96
C GLN A 44 -1.19 -6.11 8.33
N ASN A 45 -1.72 -5.66 7.21
CA ASN A 45 -2.86 -6.29 6.52
C ASN A 45 -4.12 -6.35 7.40
N ILE A 46 -4.23 -5.44 8.38
CA ILE A 46 -5.42 -5.33 9.20
C ILE A 46 -6.56 -4.71 8.40
N CYS A 47 -6.22 -3.70 7.59
CA CYS A 47 -7.16 -3.11 6.64
C CYS A 47 -6.39 -2.65 5.42
N TYR A 48 -7.13 -2.27 4.38
CA TYR A 48 -6.56 -1.83 3.12
C TYR A 48 -6.91 -0.37 2.86
N PRO A 49 -6.08 0.34 2.07
CA PRO A 49 -6.43 1.70 1.65
C PRO A 49 -7.75 1.71 0.88
N ASP A 50 -8.51 2.79 1.06
CA ASP A 50 -9.68 3.00 0.22
C ASP A 50 -9.24 3.11 -1.23
N ILE A 51 -10.14 2.69 -2.11
CA ILE A 51 -9.88 2.67 -3.55
C ILE A 51 -9.41 4.03 -4.07
N ILE A 52 -9.87 5.11 -3.45
CA ILE A 52 -9.51 6.47 -3.85
C ILE A 52 -8.02 6.76 -3.71
N PHE A 53 -7.34 6.06 -2.80
CA PHE A 53 -5.90 6.26 -2.58
C PHE A 53 -5.02 5.46 -3.53
N LEU A 54 -5.58 4.47 -4.23
CA LEU A 54 -4.78 3.54 -5.02
C LEU A 54 -3.97 4.21 -6.13
N PRO A 55 -4.54 5.14 -6.92
CA PRO A 55 -3.75 5.80 -7.96
C PRO A 55 -2.58 6.60 -7.41
N HIS A 56 -2.80 7.28 -6.27
CA HIS A 56 -1.77 8.10 -5.64
C HIS A 56 -0.66 7.22 -5.05
N LEU A 57 -1.05 6.11 -4.40
CA LEU A 57 -0.09 5.13 -3.89
C LEU A 57 0.74 4.54 -5.02
N ALA A 58 0.11 4.16 -6.11
CA ALA A 58 0.81 3.60 -7.26
C ALA A 58 1.85 4.56 -7.80
N ARG A 59 1.50 5.85 -7.86
CA ARG A 59 2.42 6.88 -8.34
C ARG A 59 3.63 7.03 -7.41
N ILE A 60 3.39 7.10 -6.11
CA ILE A 60 4.47 7.24 -5.12
C ILE A 60 5.37 6.01 -5.12
N LEU A 61 4.76 4.83 -5.17
CA LEU A 61 5.48 3.55 -5.14
C LEU A 61 6.07 3.17 -6.49
N GLU A 62 5.87 4.01 -7.51
CA GLU A 62 6.39 3.82 -8.86
C GLU A 62 5.98 2.48 -9.46
N CYS A 63 4.70 2.17 -9.34
CA CYS A 63 4.13 0.95 -9.88
C CYS A 63 2.74 1.23 -10.43
N ARG A 64 2.12 0.20 -10.96
CA ARG A 64 0.74 0.28 -11.46
C ARG A 64 -0.20 -0.20 -10.38
N VAL A 65 -1.47 0.25 -10.44
CA VAL A 65 -2.48 -0.24 -9.49
C VAL A 65 -2.60 -1.76 -9.58
N ASP A 66 -2.50 -2.32 -10.78
CA ASP A 66 -2.56 -3.77 -10.98
C ASP A 66 -1.48 -4.52 -10.20
N ASP A 67 -0.34 -3.87 -9.96
CA ASP A 67 0.76 -4.49 -9.24
C ASP A 67 0.47 -4.72 -7.76
N PHE A 68 -0.60 -4.10 -7.25
CA PHE A 68 -1.05 -4.34 -5.87
C PHE A 68 -1.78 -5.67 -5.72
N PHE A 69 -2.11 -6.31 -6.81
CA PHE A 69 -2.88 -7.55 -6.82
C PHE A 69 -2.09 -8.63 -7.55
N GLU A 70 -1.76 -9.68 -6.82
CA GLU A 70 -1.06 -10.83 -7.40
C GLU A 70 -2.03 -11.99 -7.48
N GLU A 71 -2.26 -12.49 -8.69
CA GLU A 71 -3.16 -13.63 -8.87
C GLU A 71 -2.49 -14.91 -8.40
N LEU A 72 -3.21 -15.66 -7.58
CA LEU A 72 -2.70 -16.91 -7.01
C LEU A 72 -3.05 -18.11 -7.87
#